data_278c407b18e3fdcbdbee3bbdd48a9093
#
_entry.id   278c407b18e3fdcbdbee3bbdd48a9093
#
_cell.length_a   1.000
_cell.length_b   1.000
_cell.length_c   1.000
_cell.angle_alpha   90.00
_cell.angle_beta   90.00
_cell.angle_gamma   90.00
#
_symmetry.space_group_name_H-M   'P 1'
#
loop_
_entity.id
_entity.type
_entity.pdbx_description
1 polymer ?
#
loop_
_entity_poly.entity_id
_entity_poly.type
_entity_poly.pdbx_seq_one_letter_code
_entity_poly.pdbx_strand_id
1 'polypeptide(L)'
;MDGTLLRKDKTVSERTKKAIDDAREKGVTVVLATGRPIDGVTRYLEELDMYGENDYVLSYNGGLVLKTKDREPICKIGLIGEDLHYLYEISKDLGVNILLSMQSRLLF
;
A
#
# COMPACT_ATOMS: atom_id res chain seq x y z
N MET A 1 -7.26 -3.54 -4.33
CA MET A 1 -8.29 -2.91 -3.46
C MET A 1 -9.45 -2.38 -4.26
N ASP A 2 -9.25 -1.49 -5.19
CA ASP A 2 -10.31 -0.98 -6.06
C ASP A 2 -10.92 -2.11 -6.89
N GLY A 3 -12.24 -2.17 -6.95
CA GLY A 3 -12.98 -3.22 -7.65
C GLY A 3 -12.99 -4.61 -6.97
N THR A 4 -12.40 -4.74 -5.79
CA THR A 4 -12.37 -5.98 -4.99
C THR A 4 -12.86 -5.74 -3.56
N LEU A 5 -11.99 -5.24 -2.69
CA LEU A 5 -12.33 -4.88 -1.31
C LEU A 5 -13.28 -3.68 -1.24
N LEU A 6 -13.02 -2.67 -2.08
CA LEU A 6 -13.74 -1.41 -2.04
C LEU A 6 -14.94 -1.41 -2.99
N ARG A 7 -16.04 -0.82 -2.53
CA ARG A 7 -17.19 -0.46 -3.36
C ARG A 7 -16.83 0.64 -4.36
N LYS A 8 -17.74 0.95 -5.28
CA LYS A 8 -17.57 2.04 -6.25
C LYS A 8 -17.36 3.41 -5.59
N ASP A 9 -17.98 3.63 -4.44
CA ASP A 9 -17.86 4.85 -3.61
C ASP A 9 -16.60 4.85 -2.72
N LYS A 10 -15.70 3.87 -2.90
CA LYS A 10 -14.44 3.71 -2.14
C LYS A 10 -14.63 3.40 -0.65
N THR A 11 -15.76 2.84 -0.27
CA THR A 11 -16.03 2.34 1.09
C THR A 11 -15.85 0.82 1.18
N VAL A 12 -15.59 0.34 2.40
CA VAL A 12 -15.66 -1.08 2.74
C VAL A 12 -17.04 -1.38 3.33
N SER A 13 -17.68 -2.46 2.88
CA SER A 13 -19.00 -2.80 3.43
C SER A 13 -18.90 -3.37 4.84
N GLU A 14 -19.92 -3.17 5.67
CA GLU A 14 -19.99 -3.76 7.01
C GLU A 14 -19.91 -5.29 6.97
N ARG A 15 -20.49 -5.91 5.95
CA ARG A 15 -20.38 -7.36 5.75
C ARG A 15 -18.93 -7.78 5.50
N THR A 16 -18.17 -7.01 4.73
CA THR A 16 -16.77 -7.29 4.43
C THR A 16 -15.90 -7.07 5.68
N LYS A 17 -16.14 -5.99 6.43
CA LYS A 17 -15.45 -5.73 7.71
C LYS A 17 -15.63 -6.88 8.67
N LYS A 18 -16.89 -7.31 8.87
CA LYS A 18 -17.19 -8.45 9.73
C LYS A 18 -16.50 -9.72 9.28
N ALA A 19 -16.46 -10.01 7.98
CA ALA A 19 -15.80 -11.20 7.46
C ALA A 19 -14.27 -11.18 7.70
N ILE A 20 -13.66 -9.99 7.61
CA ILE A 20 -12.24 -9.78 7.93
C ILE A 20 -11.99 -10.01 9.41
N ASP A 21 -12.83 -9.45 10.29
CA ASP A 21 -12.72 -9.63 11.73
C ASP A 21 -12.90 -11.12 12.13
N ASP A 22 -13.92 -11.77 11.61
CA ASP A 22 -14.17 -13.21 11.85
C ASP A 22 -12.98 -14.10 11.39
N ALA A 23 -12.32 -13.72 10.29
CA ALA A 23 -11.13 -14.43 9.81
C ALA A 23 -9.93 -14.22 10.75
N ARG A 24 -9.70 -12.97 11.19
CA ARG A 24 -8.61 -12.61 12.10
C ARG A 24 -8.78 -13.29 13.47
N GLU A 25 -9.99 -13.34 13.99
CA GLU A 25 -10.31 -14.06 15.24
C GLU A 25 -9.97 -15.55 15.16
N LYS A 26 -10.03 -16.14 13.98
CA LYS A 26 -9.62 -17.52 13.70
C LYS A 26 -8.11 -17.69 13.45
N GLY A 27 -7.32 -16.65 13.63
CA GLY A 27 -5.88 -16.66 13.44
C GLY A 27 -5.43 -16.52 11.97
N VAL A 28 -6.32 -16.11 11.05
CA VAL A 28 -5.95 -15.84 9.66
C VAL A 28 -5.26 -14.48 9.59
N THR A 29 -4.08 -14.44 9.00
CA THR A 29 -3.40 -13.17 8.70
C THR A 29 -4.04 -12.53 7.47
N VAL A 30 -4.53 -11.31 7.64
CA VAL A 30 -5.09 -10.52 6.54
C VAL A 30 -4.07 -9.46 6.11
N VAL A 31 -3.84 -9.35 4.82
CA VAL A 31 -2.91 -8.38 4.23
C VAL A 31 -3.64 -7.56 3.19
N LEU A 32 -3.58 -6.24 3.30
CA LEU A 32 -4.05 -5.36 2.23
C LEU A 32 -2.97 -5.24 1.16
N ALA A 33 -3.31 -5.60 -0.07
CA ALA A 33 -2.42 -5.50 -1.23
C ALA A 33 -2.99 -4.51 -2.26
N THR A 34 -2.16 -3.54 -2.67
CA THR A 34 -2.62 -2.45 -3.55
C THR A 34 -1.47 -1.83 -4.35
N GLY A 35 -1.81 -1.21 -5.49
CA GLY A 35 -0.91 -0.32 -6.22
C GLY A 35 -0.79 1.08 -5.61
N ARG A 36 -1.66 1.43 -4.65
CA ARG A 36 -1.64 2.75 -4.02
C ARG A 36 -0.38 2.97 -3.20
N PRO A 37 0.08 4.24 -3.08
CA PRO A 37 1.03 4.63 -2.04
C PRO A 37 0.48 4.33 -0.64
N ILE A 38 1.37 4.21 0.34
CA ILE A 38 0.99 3.87 1.72
C ILE A 38 -0.02 4.88 2.30
N ASP A 39 0.13 6.17 2.01
CA ASP A 39 -0.77 7.20 2.49
C ASP A 39 -2.19 7.04 1.92
N GLY A 40 -2.32 6.47 0.72
CA GLY A 40 -3.60 6.15 0.10
C GLY A 40 -4.32 4.93 0.69
N VAL A 41 -3.69 4.23 1.63
CA VAL A 41 -4.22 3.02 2.29
C VAL A 41 -4.48 3.24 3.77
N THR A 42 -3.83 4.19 4.39
CA THR A 42 -3.83 4.43 5.84
C THR A 42 -5.24 4.46 6.43
N ARG A 43 -6.16 5.19 5.81
CA ARG A 43 -7.56 5.26 6.29
C ARG A 43 -8.26 3.89 6.34
N TYR A 44 -7.90 2.97 5.43
CA TYR A 44 -8.50 1.62 5.41
C TYR A 44 -7.87 0.72 6.45
N LEU A 45 -6.57 0.90 6.76
CA LEU A 45 -5.93 0.23 7.88
C LEU A 45 -6.57 0.65 9.21
N GLU A 46 -6.90 1.94 9.35
CA GLU A 46 -7.63 2.46 10.51
C GLU A 46 -9.05 1.91 10.58
N GLU A 47 -9.78 1.95 9.46
CA GLU A 47 -11.16 1.48 9.38
C GLU A 47 -11.30 -0.02 9.66
N LEU A 48 -10.28 -0.81 9.35
CA LEU A 48 -10.23 -2.26 9.56
C LEU A 48 -9.45 -2.66 10.82
N ASP A 49 -9.01 -1.69 11.62
CA ASP A 49 -8.19 -1.90 12.83
C ASP A 49 -6.98 -2.82 12.58
N MET A 50 -6.26 -2.55 11.50
CA MET A 50 -5.13 -3.37 11.05
C MET A 50 -3.79 -2.80 11.54
N TYR A 51 -3.61 -2.72 12.87
CA TYR A 51 -2.37 -2.26 13.53
C TYR A 51 -1.86 -3.26 14.58
N GLY A 52 -2.26 -4.51 14.48
CA GLY A 52 -1.77 -5.57 15.35
C GLY A 52 -0.36 -6.06 15.03
N GLU A 53 0.13 -6.98 15.85
CA GLU A 53 1.47 -7.57 15.72
C GLU A 53 1.69 -8.31 14.39
N ASN A 54 0.63 -8.88 13.83
CA ASN A 54 0.68 -9.68 12.61
C ASN A 54 -0.07 -9.01 11.44
N ASP A 55 -0.20 -7.70 11.46
CA ASP A 55 -0.86 -6.95 10.39
C ASP A 55 0.17 -6.34 9.45
N TYR A 56 -0.08 -6.49 8.16
CA TYR A 56 0.83 -6.10 7.10
C TYR A 56 0.07 -5.39 5.98
N VAL A 57 0.78 -4.53 5.27
CA VAL A 57 0.29 -3.88 4.06
C VAL A 57 1.31 -3.99 2.94
N LEU A 58 0.83 -4.26 1.75
CA LEU A 58 1.60 -4.38 0.52
C LEU A 58 1.17 -3.23 -0.38
N SER A 59 2.04 -2.24 -0.58
CA SER A 59 1.79 -1.05 -1.38
C SER A 59 2.70 -0.97 -2.60
N TYR A 60 2.42 -0.03 -3.50
CA TYR A 60 3.15 0.13 -4.77
C TYR A 60 3.28 -1.17 -5.56
N ASN A 61 2.20 -1.99 -5.63
CA ASN A 61 2.20 -3.31 -6.30
C ASN A 61 3.31 -4.26 -5.80
N GLY A 62 3.63 -4.21 -4.51
CA GLY A 62 4.67 -5.03 -3.89
C GLY A 62 6.04 -4.34 -3.77
N GLY A 63 6.17 -3.11 -4.26
CA GLY A 63 7.41 -2.33 -4.10
C GLY A 63 7.72 -1.98 -2.64
N LEU A 64 6.71 -2.02 -1.78
CA LEU A 64 6.86 -1.78 -0.35
C LEU A 64 5.93 -2.70 0.44
N VAL A 65 6.50 -3.46 1.37
CA VAL A 65 5.76 -4.25 2.36
C VAL A 65 6.11 -3.72 3.74
N LEU A 66 5.11 -3.31 4.49
CA LEU A 66 5.27 -2.81 5.86
C LEU A 66 4.52 -3.70 6.85
N LYS A 67 5.10 -3.84 8.03
CA LYS A 67 4.37 -4.16 9.25
C LYS A 67 3.62 -2.91 9.69
N THR A 68 2.31 -3.00 9.87
CA THR A 68 1.49 -1.79 10.04
C THR A 68 1.64 -1.13 11.39
N LYS A 69 1.89 -1.91 12.44
CA LYS A 69 1.98 -1.45 13.83
C LYS A 69 3.03 -0.35 14.03
N ASP A 70 4.22 -0.57 13.53
CA ASP A 70 5.39 0.31 13.70
C ASP A 70 5.91 0.90 12.41
N ARG A 71 5.23 0.60 11.30
CA ARG A 71 5.62 0.96 9.92
C ARG A 71 7.01 0.42 9.53
N GLU A 72 7.43 -0.67 10.15
CA GLU A 72 8.69 -1.31 9.81
C GLU A 72 8.66 -1.90 8.40
N PRO A 73 9.58 -1.50 7.51
CA PRO A 73 9.65 -2.06 6.16
C PRO A 73 10.24 -3.48 6.23
N ILE A 74 9.46 -4.45 5.74
CA ILE A 74 9.89 -5.85 5.60
C ILE A 74 10.56 -6.07 4.25
N CYS A 75 10.00 -5.43 3.22
CA CYS A 75 10.53 -5.47 1.87
C CYS A 75 10.39 -4.10 1.22
N LYS A 76 11.45 -3.64 0.57
CA LYS A 76 11.45 -2.40 -0.19
C LYS A 76 12.24 -2.60 -1.48
N ILE A 77 11.55 -2.42 -2.60
CA ILE A 77 12.15 -2.46 -3.94
C ILE A 77 11.88 -1.09 -4.57
N GLY A 78 12.93 -0.40 -4.96
CA GLY A 78 12.84 0.92 -5.58
C GLY A 78 13.71 0.99 -6.83
N LEU A 79 13.55 2.07 -7.57
CA LEU A 79 14.43 2.42 -8.67
C LEU A 79 15.68 3.12 -8.13
N ILE A 80 16.81 2.90 -8.77
CA ILE A 80 18.03 3.66 -8.49
C ILE A 80 18.04 4.98 -9.28
N GLY A 81 18.95 5.90 -8.92
CA GLY A 81 19.02 7.21 -9.54
C GLY A 81 19.23 7.19 -11.05
N GLU A 82 19.99 6.22 -11.56
CA GLU A 82 20.23 6.05 -12.99
C GLU A 82 18.97 5.65 -13.76
N ASP A 83 18.15 4.75 -13.18
CA ASP A 83 16.85 4.36 -13.75
C ASP A 83 15.90 5.57 -13.83
N LEU A 84 15.90 6.40 -12.79
CA LEU A 84 15.07 7.61 -12.73
C LEU A 84 15.48 8.60 -13.81
N HIS A 85 16.78 8.81 -14.00
CA HIS A 85 17.29 9.70 -15.04
C HIS A 85 16.91 9.18 -16.43
N TYR A 86 17.10 7.90 -16.68
CA TYR A 86 16.75 7.27 -17.95
C TYR A 86 15.25 7.41 -18.27
N LEU A 87 14.38 7.12 -17.30
CA LEU A 87 12.92 7.26 -17.45
C LEU A 87 12.52 8.72 -17.67
N TYR A 88 13.19 9.66 -17.03
CA TYR A 88 12.95 11.09 -17.24
C TYR A 88 13.29 11.52 -18.66
N GLU A 89 14.43 11.09 -19.21
CA GLU A 89 14.78 11.39 -20.59
C GLU A 89 13.76 10.81 -21.59
N ILE A 90 13.34 9.54 -21.40
CA ILE A 90 12.29 8.93 -22.21
C ILE A 90 10.97 9.72 -22.12
N SER A 91 10.61 10.19 -20.94
CA SER A 91 9.36 10.96 -20.78
C SER A 91 9.35 12.24 -21.60
N LYS A 92 10.51 12.91 -21.75
CA LYS A 92 10.66 14.08 -22.60
C LYS A 92 10.50 13.73 -24.07
N ASP A 93 11.14 12.67 -24.51
CA ASP A 93 11.07 12.21 -25.90
C ASP A 93 9.64 11.81 -26.31
N LEU A 94 8.90 11.21 -25.39
CA LEU A 94 7.51 10.81 -25.60
C LEU A 94 6.49 11.94 -25.36
N GLY A 95 6.92 13.08 -24.82
CA GLY A 95 6.03 14.20 -24.48
C GLY A 95 4.99 13.86 -23.39
N VAL A 96 5.35 13.00 -22.45
CA VAL A 96 4.48 12.57 -21.34
C VAL A 96 5.02 13.07 -20.00
N ASN A 97 4.12 13.23 -19.05
CA ASN A 97 4.52 13.56 -17.68
C ASN A 97 4.90 12.29 -16.92
N ILE A 98 5.95 12.38 -16.12
CA ILE A 98 6.36 11.35 -15.17
C ILE A 98 6.06 11.82 -13.75
N LEU A 99 5.44 10.96 -12.96
CA LEU A 99 5.21 11.18 -11.54
C LEU A 99 6.14 10.26 -10.74
N LEU A 100 6.98 10.87 -9.92
CA LEU A 100 7.85 10.16 -9.00
C LEU A 100 7.27 10.21 -7.59
N SER A 101 7.09 9.05 -6.97
CA SER A 101 6.78 8.96 -5.56
C SER A 101 8.07 8.67 -4.80
N MET A 102 8.52 9.67 -4.06
CA MET A 102 9.61 9.49 -3.11
C MET A 102 8.99 9.16 -1.74
N GLN A 103 9.30 8.00 -1.23
CA GLN A 103 9.04 7.76 0.17
C GLN A 103 10.02 8.65 0.95
N SER A 104 9.48 9.73 1.54
CA SER A 104 10.26 10.50 2.50
C SER A 104 10.84 9.51 3.50
N ARG A 105 12.14 9.55 3.72
CA ARG A 105 12.73 8.84 4.83
C ARG A 105 11.89 9.17 6.05
N LEU A 106 11.29 8.18 6.65
CA LEU A 106 10.98 8.25 8.06
C LEU A 106 12.34 8.52 8.70
N LEU A 107 12.58 9.77 8.98
CA LEU A 107 13.68 10.16 9.86
C LEU A 107 13.30 9.58 11.21
N PHE A 108 14.00 8.57 11.56
CA PHE A 108 13.95 8.02 12.89
C PHE A 108 14.54 9.00 13.87
#